data_caa9c30c4cdbad4962e09cb06b32ca80
#
_entry.id   caa9c30c4cdbad4962e09cb06b32ca80
#
_cell.length_a   1.000
_cell.length_b   1.000
_cell.length_c   1.000
_cell.angle_alpha   90.00
_cell.angle_beta   90.00
_cell.angle_gamma   90.00
#
_symmetry.space_group_name_H-M   'P 1'
#
loop_
_entity.id
_entity.type
_entity.pdbx_description
1 polymer ?
#
loop_
_entity_poly.entity_id
_entity_poly.type
_entity_poly.pdbx_seq_one_letter_code
_entity_poly.pdbx_strand_id
1 'polypeptide(L)'
;MNLFCHKKALARSRGFGIVLMMLIGGQFLVGQPVKAETQQHRWVGDVPIMQGWQIEPELGFAFDSPNGRIVMIFASTSADDDDIMAFYGQTLAQLGWTGGAGNWVRNAEKLVIGKVQTARGALWRLMLQPR
;
A
#
# COMPACT_ATOMS: atom_id res chain seq x y z
N MET A 1 16.73 15.66 -80.36
CA MET A 1 16.46 16.98 -81.00
C MET A 1 16.20 17.96 -79.88
N ASN A 2 17.15 18.85 -79.77
CA ASN A 2 17.13 20.18 -79.15
C ASN A 2 16.84 20.29 -77.67
N LEU A 3 17.82 20.58 -76.91
CA LEU A 3 18.63 21.77 -76.76
C LEU A 3 17.97 22.89 -75.93
N PHE A 4 18.69 23.27 -75.01
CA PHE A 4 19.15 24.53 -74.48
C PHE A 4 18.66 24.77 -73.08
N CYS A 5 19.52 24.82 -72.13
CA CYS A 5 20.66 25.76 -71.94
C CYS A 5 20.29 26.91 -71.02
N HIS A 6 21.14 27.00 -70.02
CA HIS A 6 21.51 28.25 -69.33
C HIS A 6 20.49 28.83 -68.30
N LYS A 7 20.91 29.28 -67.17
CA LYS A 7 22.13 29.95 -66.69
C LYS A 7 22.03 30.08 -65.16
N LYS A 8 23.12 29.87 -64.55
CA LYS A 8 23.72 30.64 -63.50
C LYS A 8 22.96 31.89 -63.01
N ALA A 9 22.79 31.94 -61.66
CA ALA A 9 23.07 33.15 -60.94
C ALA A 9 23.38 32.83 -59.47
N LEU A 10 24.58 33.23 -59.10
CA LEU A 10 25.05 33.46 -57.75
C LEU A 10 24.34 34.65 -57.12
N ALA A 11 23.97 34.51 -55.83
CA ALA A 11 23.98 35.59 -54.84
C ALA A 11 23.70 34.90 -53.49
N ARG A 12 24.61 34.67 -52.60
CA ARG A 12 25.27 35.59 -51.67
C ARG A 12 24.27 36.41 -50.83
N SER A 13 24.03 35.98 -49.58
CA SER A 13 23.91 36.82 -48.39
C SER A 13 23.49 35.95 -47.22
N ARG A 14 24.35 35.65 -46.24
CA ARG A 14 24.54 36.36 -44.96
C ARG A 14 23.24 36.54 -44.19
N GLY A 15 23.17 35.79 -43.05
CA GLY A 15 22.19 36.01 -42.00
C GLY A 15 22.11 34.71 -41.15
N PHE A 16 23.05 34.42 -40.42
CA PHE A 16 23.29 34.53 -38.99
C PHE A 16 21.96 34.63 -38.22
N GLY A 17 21.60 33.51 -37.59
CA GLY A 17 20.45 33.45 -36.74
C GLY A 17 20.30 32.03 -36.18
N ILE A 18 21.30 31.60 -35.40
CA ILE A 18 21.16 30.40 -34.55
C ILE A 18 20.23 30.81 -33.41
N VAL A 19 18.95 30.58 -33.57
CA VAL A 19 18.03 30.55 -32.44
C VAL A 19 18.14 29.15 -31.80
N LEU A 20 19.02 29.05 -30.83
CA LEU A 20 19.11 27.91 -29.92
C LEU A 20 17.88 27.98 -29.02
N MET A 21 16.79 27.37 -29.46
CA MET A 21 15.61 27.22 -28.66
C MET A 21 15.88 26.10 -27.64
N MET A 22 16.37 26.47 -26.45
CA MET A 22 16.43 25.61 -25.29
C MET A 22 14.99 25.24 -24.91
N LEU A 23 14.55 24.08 -25.38
CA LEU A 23 13.41 23.38 -24.79
C LEU A 23 13.86 22.90 -23.42
N ILE A 24 13.59 23.72 -22.42
CA ILE A 24 13.60 23.30 -21.01
C ILE A 24 12.43 22.36 -20.90
N GLY A 25 12.69 21.07 -21.12
CA GLY A 25 11.80 19.98 -20.79
C GLY A 25 11.62 19.96 -19.28
N GLY A 26 10.60 20.64 -18.79
CA GLY A 26 10.13 20.49 -17.42
C GLY A 26 9.71 19.04 -17.25
N GLN A 27 10.59 18.24 -16.67
CA GLN A 27 10.22 16.93 -16.16
C GLN A 27 9.30 17.17 -14.96
N PHE A 28 7.99 17.11 -15.19
CA PHE A 28 7.02 16.93 -14.14
C PHE A 28 7.32 15.55 -13.52
N LEU A 29 8.07 15.55 -12.44
CA LEU A 29 8.10 14.43 -11.51
C LEU A 29 6.68 14.30 -10.97
N VAL A 30 5.88 13.47 -11.64
CA VAL A 30 4.62 13.00 -11.09
C VAL A 30 5.01 12.17 -9.87
N GLY A 31 4.99 12.81 -8.71
CA GLY A 31 5.16 12.15 -7.44
C GLY A 31 4.11 11.05 -7.35
N GLN A 32 4.53 9.81 -7.40
CA GLN A 32 3.66 8.68 -7.10
C GLN A 32 3.08 8.93 -5.71
N PRO A 33 1.76 8.82 -5.50
CA PRO A 33 1.21 8.88 -4.17
C PRO A 33 1.82 7.71 -3.39
N VAL A 34 2.77 8.02 -2.52
CA VAL A 34 3.22 7.07 -1.51
C VAL A 34 1.97 6.80 -0.68
N LYS A 35 1.38 5.61 -0.83
CA LYS A 35 0.33 5.16 0.08
C LYS A 35 0.94 5.20 1.48
N ALA A 36 0.53 6.19 2.26
CA ALA A 36 0.90 6.24 3.66
C ALA A 36 0.42 4.93 4.27
N GLU A 37 1.37 4.08 4.64
CA GLU A 37 1.06 2.86 5.38
C GLU A 37 0.34 3.30 6.64
N THR A 38 -0.89 2.81 6.81
CA THR A 38 -1.71 3.23 7.92
C THR A 38 -0.97 2.90 9.22
N GLN A 39 -0.90 3.84 10.13
CA GLN A 39 -0.16 3.68 11.41
C GLN A 39 -0.56 2.39 12.14
N GLN A 40 -1.81 1.96 12.00
CA GLN A 40 -2.35 0.72 12.56
C GLN A 40 -1.64 -0.53 12.04
N HIS A 41 -1.17 -0.55 10.78
CA HIS A 41 -0.39 -1.66 10.24
C HIS A 41 0.91 -1.89 11.03
N ARG A 42 1.53 -0.83 11.54
CA ARG A 42 2.74 -0.92 12.36
C ARG A 42 2.47 -1.40 13.79
N TRP A 43 1.23 -1.30 14.26
CA TRP A 43 0.91 -1.71 15.62
C TRP A 43 0.97 -3.21 15.82
N VAL A 44 0.61 -3.99 14.81
CA VAL A 44 0.56 -5.45 14.88
C VAL A 44 1.87 -6.14 14.51
N GLY A 45 2.93 -5.35 14.29
CA GLY A 45 4.26 -5.87 14.02
C GLY A 45 4.32 -6.67 12.73
N ASP A 46 4.65 -7.95 12.83
CA ASP A 46 4.77 -8.89 11.71
C ASP A 46 3.45 -9.59 11.34
N VAL A 47 2.36 -9.34 12.06
CA VAL A 47 1.04 -9.88 11.70
C VAL A 47 0.51 -9.15 10.48
N PRO A 48 0.32 -9.84 9.35
CA PRO A 48 -0.11 -9.18 8.12
C PRO A 48 -1.58 -8.75 8.20
N ILE A 49 -1.86 -7.64 7.57
CA ILE A 49 -3.24 -7.23 7.27
C ILE A 49 -3.59 -7.79 5.89
N MET A 50 -4.64 -8.59 5.82
CA MET A 50 -5.07 -9.20 4.56
C MET A 50 -5.40 -8.14 3.51
N GLN A 51 -5.01 -8.38 2.27
CA GLN A 51 -5.32 -7.49 1.17
C GLN A 51 -6.85 -7.31 1.02
N GLY A 52 -7.28 -6.09 0.75
CA GLY A 52 -8.70 -5.76 0.63
C GLY A 52 -9.39 -5.40 1.95
N TRP A 53 -8.68 -5.49 3.06
CA TRP A 53 -9.20 -4.96 4.33
C TRP A 53 -9.18 -3.43 4.33
N GLN A 54 -10.31 -2.83 4.67
CA GLN A 54 -10.45 -1.40 4.90
C GLN A 54 -10.40 -1.15 6.40
N ILE A 55 -9.28 -0.63 6.87
CA ILE A 55 -9.07 -0.36 8.30
C ILE A 55 -9.96 0.80 8.73
N GLU A 56 -10.59 0.65 9.91
CA GLU A 56 -11.38 1.67 10.60
C GLU A 56 -10.50 2.34 11.68
N PRO A 57 -9.77 3.41 11.35
CA PRO A 57 -8.74 3.95 12.24
C PRO A 57 -9.29 4.53 13.53
N GLU A 58 -10.53 5.00 13.52
CA GLU A 58 -11.19 5.60 14.69
C GLU A 58 -11.61 4.58 15.75
N LEU A 59 -11.69 3.30 15.38
CA LEU A 59 -12.07 2.21 16.29
C LEU A 59 -10.85 1.49 16.87
N GLY A 60 -9.69 1.61 16.19
CA GLY A 60 -8.47 0.94 16.59
C GLY A 60 -7.72 1.69 17.69
N PHE A 61 -6.95 0.96 18.48
CA PHE A 61 -6.02 1.52 19.44
C PHE A 61 -4.82 0.61 19.67
N ALA A 62 -3.76 1.19 20.22
CA ALA A 62 -2.62 0.46 20.74
C ALA A 62 -2.11 1.16 22.00
N PHE A 63 -1.79 0.38 23.02
CA PHE A 63 -1.14 0.89 24.22
C PHE A 63 -0.20 -0.16 24.83
N ASP A 64 0.79 0.32 25.55
CA ASP A 64 1.74 -0.54 26.27
C ASP A 64 1.25 -0.76 27.70
N SER A 65 1.21 -2.01 28.11
CA SER A 65 0.89 -2.43 29.46
C SER A 65 2.14 -3.01 30.15
N PRO A 66 2.16 -3.14 31.48
CA PRO A 66 3.29 -3.77 32.17
C PRO A 66 3.62 -5.20 31.67
N ASN A 67 2.63 -5.90 31.13
CA ASN A 67 2.77 -7.27 30.65
C ASN A 67 3.05 -7.38 29.16
N GLY A 68 3.05 -6.24 28.45
CA GLY A 68 3.26 -6.18 27.01
C GLY A 68 2.25 -5.29 26.29
N ARG A 69 2.38 -5.24 24.99
CA ARG A 69 1.57 -4.36 24.16
C ARG A 69 0.19 -4.95 23.88
N ILE A 70 -0.84 -4.11 23.93
CA ILE A 70 -2.19 -4.44 23.51
C ILE A 70 -2.52 -3.62 22.25
N VAL A 71 -2.99 -4.30 21.21
CA VAL A 71 -3.38 -3.69 19.95
C VAL A 71 -4.75 -4.18 19.54
N MET A 72 -5.61 -3.29 19.09
CA MET A 72 -6.89 -3.63 18.51
C MET A 72 -7.09 -2.90 17.21
N ILE A 73 -7.39 -3.65 16.15
CA ILE A 73 -7.70 -3.13 14.81
C ILE A 73 -9.07 -3.63 14.41
N PHE A 74 -9.83 -2.77 13.78
CA PHE A 74 -11.10 -3.11 13.14
C PHE A 74 -11.01 -2.85 11.65
N ALA A 75 -11.63 -3.72 10.87
CA ALA A 75 -11.67 -3.58 9.43
C ALA A 75 -12.97 -4.12 8.83
N SER A 76 -13.39 -3.51 7.74
CA SER A 76 -14.40 -4.05 6.84
C SER A 76 -13.73 -4.71 5.64
N THR A 77 -14.40 -5.69 5.05
CA THR A 77 -13.92 -6.38 3.84
C THR A 77 -15.10 -7.06 3.15
N SER A 78 -14.95 -7.28 1.84
CA SER A 78 -15.87 -8.07 1.02
C SER A 78 -15.43 -9.54 0.87
N ALA A 79 -14.30 -9.93 1.46
CA ALA A 79 -13.83 -11.31 1.41
C ALA A 79 -14.74 -12.22 2.26
N ASP A 80 -14.86 -13.46 1.85
CA ASP A 80 -15.63 -14.45 2.58
C ASP A 80 -14.92 -14.85 3.89
N ASP A 81 -15.68 -15.20 4.90
CA ASP A 81 -15.16 -15.54 6.22
C ASP A 81 -14.19 -16.74 6.17
N ASP A 82 -14.51 -17.73 5.33
CA ASP A 82 -13.66 -18.92 5.15
C ASP A 82 -12.31 -18.56 4.49
N ASP A 83 -12.30 -17.65 3.53
CA ASP A 83 -11.08 -17.17 2.87
C ASP A 83 -10.19 -16.42 3.85
N ILE A 84 -10.80 -15.61 4.71
CA ILE A 84 -10.08 -14.87 5.76
C ILE A 84 -9.44 -15.84 6.75
N MET A 85 -10.20 -16.82 7.23
CA MET A 85 -9.69 -17.80 8.18
C MET A 85 -8.61 -18.69 7.56
N ALA A 86 -8.74 -19.07 6.28
CA ALA A 86 -7.72 -19.82 5.55
C ALA A 86 -6.42 -19.00 5.38
N PHE A 87 -6.55 -17.73 5.01
CA PHE A 87 -5.39 -16.82 4.88
C PHE A 87 -4.61 -16.72 6.19
N TYR A 88 -5.29 -16.42 7.29
CA TYR A 88 -4.62 -16.29 8.59
C TYR A 88 -4.08 -17.62 9.11
N GLY A 89 -4.80 -18.72 8.92
CA GLY A 89 -4.33 -20.05 9.29
C GLY A 89 -3.01 -20.43 8.64
N GLN A 90 -2.87 -20.17 7.34
CA GLN A 90 -1.65 -20.47 6.59
C GLN A 90 -0.52 -19.48 6.92
N THR A 91 -0.83 -18.20 6.94
CA THR A 91 0.19 -17.16 7.09
C THR A 91 0.75 -17.11 8.50
N LEU A 92 -0.10 -17.20 9.53
CA LEU A 92 0.33 -17.17 10.93
C LEU A 92 1.16 -18.40 11.30
N ALA A 93 0.84 -19.57 10.75
CA ALA A 93 1.66 -20.76 10.96
C ALA A 93 3.11 -20.57 10.46
N GLN A 94 3.29 -19.89 9.32
CA GLN A 94 4.62 -19.58 8.79
C GLN A 94 5.38 -18.58 9.66
N LEU A 95 4.68 -17.73 10.40
CA LEU A 95 5.24 -16.73 11.30
C LEU A 95 5.44 -17.26 12.72
N GLY A 96 5.29 -18.58 12.94
CA GLY A 96 5.52 -19.23 14.21
C GLY A 96 4.35 -19.13 15.20
N TRP A 97 3.17 -18.72 14.75
CA TRP A 97 1.97 -18.77 15.56
C TRP A 97 1.38 -20.16 15.56
N THR A 98 0.85 -20.60 16.72
CA THR A 98 0.15 -21.86 16.88
C THR A 98 -1.28 -21.62 17.31
N GLY A 99 -2.22 -22.41 16.79
CA GLY A 99 -3.65 -22.28 17.08
C GLY A 99 -4.49 -22.39 15.83
N GLY A 100 -5.67 -21.81 15.87
CA GLY A 100 -6.64 -21.81 14.77
C GLY A 100 -8.00 -21.31 15.22
N ALA A 101 -8.98 -21.33 14.31
CA ALA A 101 -10.34 -20.87 14.56
C ALA A 101 -10.41 -19.48 15.24
N GLY A 102 -9.58 -18.56 14.77
CA GLY A 102 -9.54 -17.19 15.28
C GLY A 102 -8.70 -16.95 16.53
N ASN A 103 -8.03 -17.97 17.06
CA ASN A 103 -7.21 -17.86 18.27
C ASN A 103 -5.82 -18.45 18.03
N TRP A 104 -4.78 -17.61 18.17
CA TRP A 104 -3.39 -18.02 18.00
C TRP A 104 -2.55 -17.54 19.17
N VAL A 105 -1.49 -18.26 19.44
CA VAL A 105 -0.50 -17.93 20.47
C VAL A 105 0.90 -18.07 19.90
N ARG A 106 1.79 -17.17 20.32
CA ARG A 106 3.21 -17.22 20.02
C ARG A 106 3.97 -16.58 21.18
N ASN A 107 4.92 -17.31 21.75
CA ASN A 107 5.68 -16.85 22.93
C ASN A 107 4.73 -16.36 24.06
N ALA A 108 4.86 -15.11 24.47
CA ALA A 108 4.04 -14.46 25.49
C ALA A 108 2.85 -13.67 24.90
N GLU A 109 2.54 -13.85 23.62
CA GLU A 109 1.49 -13.12 22.92
C GLU A 109 0.31 -14.03 22.56
N LYS A 110 -0.86 -13.43 22.54
CA LYS A 110 -2.11 -14.02 22.04
C LYS A 110 -2.69 -13.10 20.97
N LEU A 111 -3.04 -13.68 19.84
CA LEU A 111 -3.73 -13.02 18.75
C LEU A 111 -5.13 -13.60 18.59
N VAL A 112 -6.12 -12.73 18.54
CA VAL A 112 -7.53 -13.10 18.31
C VAL A 112 -8.01 -12.37 17.07
N ILE A 113 -8.53 -13.12 16.10
CA ILE A 113 -9.13 -12.59 14.88
C ILE A 113 -10.55 -13.13 14.79
N GLY A 114 -11.52 -12.26 14.63
CA GLY A 114 -12.91 -12.66 14.53
C GLY A 114 -13.84 -11.51 14.16
N LYS A 115 -15.03 -11.87 13.72
CA LYS A 115 -16.09 -10.92 13.38
C LYS A 115 -16.82 -10.45 14.63
N VAL A 116 -17.08 -9.16 14.72
CA VAL A 116 -17.81 -8.52 15.81
C VAL A 116 -18.87 -7.58 15.28
N GLN A 117 -19.98 -7.47 15.98
CA GLN A 117 -21.02 -6.47 15.69
C GLN A 117 -20.66 -5.14 16.34
N THR A 118 -20.75 -4.09 15.56
CA THR A 118 -20.53 -2.72 16.00
C THR A 118 -21.71 -1.83 15.59
N ALA A 119 -21.72 -0.58 16.07
CA ALA A 119 -22.71 0.40 15.61
C ALA A 119 -22.62 0.71 14.11
N ARG A 120 -21.47 0.40 13.48
CA ARG A 120 -21.23 0.55 12.03
C ARG A 120 -21.51 -0.75 11.24
N GLY A 121 -22.02 -1.79 11.90
CA GLY A 121 -22.26 -3.10 11.31
C GLY A 121 -21.22 -4.15 11.74
N ALA A 122 -21.20 -5.27 11.04
CA ALA A 122 -20.25 -6.35 11.29
C ALA A 122 -18.86 -5.96 10.78
N LEU A 123 -17.88 -5.99 11.67
CA LEU A 123 -16.47 -5.73 11.34
C LEU A 123 -15.60 -6.90 11.77
N TRP A 124 -14.49 -7.09 11.10
CA TRP A 124 -13.41 -7.95 11.56
C TRP A 124 -12.57 -7.22 12.60
N ARG A 125 -12.28 -7.91 13.67
CA ARG A 125 -11.39 -7.43 14.74
C ARG A 125 -10.15 -8.30 14.79
N LEU A 126 -9.00 -7.65 14.82
CA LEU A 126 -7.71 -8.26 15.12
C LEU A 126 -7.26 -7.68 16.46
N MET A 127 -7.01 -8.54 17.43
CA MET A 127 -6.58 -8.15 18.77
C MET A 127 -5.32 -8.91 19.15
N LEU A 128 -4.23 -8.17 19.31
CA LEU A 128 -2.96 -8.67 19.85
C LEU A 128 -2.84 -8.26 21.32
N GLN A 129 -2.51 -9.18 22.19
CA GLN A 129 -2.40 -8.90 23.63
C GLN A 129 -1.39 -9.84 24.28
N PRO A 130 -0.89 -9.51 25.47
CA PRO A 130 -0.13 -10.43 26.31
C PRO A 130 -0.95 -11.67 26.65
N ARG A 131 -0.25 -12.77 26.85
CA ARG A 131 -0.83 -14.05 27.23
C ARG A 131 -0.93 -14.19 28.75
#